data_5ca592b2a6a77da48261f20ebd0ae6a2
#
_entry.id   5ca592b2a6a77da48261f20ebd0ae6a2
#
_cell.length_a   1.000
_cell.length_b   1.000
_cell.length_c   1.000
_cell.angle_alpha   90.00
_cell.angle_beta   90.00
_cell.angle_gamma   90.00
#
_symmetry.space_group_name_H-M   'P 1'
#
loop_
_entity.id
_entity.type
_entity.pdbx_description
1 polymer ?
#
loop_
_entity_poly.entity_id
_entity_poly.type
_entity_poly.pdbx_seq_one_letter_code
_entity_poly.pdbx_strand_id
1 'polypeptide(L)'
;MEIGFMHNMLIYHGSNTAVENPRILVNGHYKDFGYGFYCTNIEKQAKRWALTRHGDSIVSRYQYTSNAQLKICQFSEMTEEWLQFVVECRSGIEHDYDIVEGPMADDQIWDYVEDYMAGKISKAAFWELVKFKYPTHQIVFCTERALETIHFEGSDIL
;
A
#
# COMPACT_ATOMS: atom_id res chain seq x y z
N MET A 1 27.29 -10.21 -4.57
CA MET A 1 26.38 -9.54 -5.07
C MET A 1 25.12 -10.25 -5.09
N GLU A 2 24.26 -9.55 -5.02
CA GLU A 2 23.05 -10.03 -4.66
C GLU A 2 22.19 -10.29 -5.77
N ILE A 3 22.73 -10.77 -6.80
CA ILE A 3 22.01 -11.02 -7.95
C ILE A 3 20.83 -11.85 -7.74
N GLY A 4 20.97 -12.71 -6.78
CA GLY A 4 19.91 -13.59 -6.56
C GLY A 4 18.66 -12.91 -6.12
N PHE A 5 18.74 -11.62 -5.94
CA PHE A 5 17.62 -10.98 -5.36
C PHE A 5 16.75 -10.28 -6.32
N MET A 6 16.69 -10.73 -7.52
CA MET A 6 15.57 -10.48 -8.33
C MET A 6 14.45 -11.29 -7.75
N HIS A 7 13.75 -10.72 -6.83
CA HIS A 7 12.69 -11.45 -6.18
C HIS A 7 11.49 -11.59 -7.07
N ASN A 8 11.07 -12.82 -7.25
CA ASN A 8 9.74 -13.11 -7.73
C ASN A 8 8.90 -13.28 -6.50
N MET A 9 7.90 -12.46 -6.34
CA MET A 9 7.05 -12.48 -5.17
C MET A 9 5.60 -12.48 -5.60
N LEU A 10 4.78 -13.28 -4.94
CA LEU A 10 3.35 -13.27 -5.20
C LEU A 10 2.73 -12.15 -4.38
N ILE A 11 1.97 -11.29 -5.03
CA ILE A 11 1.28 -10.20 -4.36
C ILE A 11 -0.20 -10.21 -4.73
N TYR A 12 -1.01 -9.51 -3.96
CA TYR A 12 -2.45 -9.61 -4.00
C TYR A 12 -3.11 -8.24 -4.00
N HIS A 13 -4.26 -8.16 -4.65
CA HIS A 13 -5.10 -6.96 -4.64
C HIS A 13 -6.54 -7.38 -4.38
N GLY A 14 -7.17 -6.81 -3.37
CA GLY A 14 -8.55 -7.12 -3.02
C GLY A 14 -9.50 -6.06 -3.58
N SER A 15 -10.56 -6.48 -4.27
CA SER A 15 -11.55 -5.57 -4.81
C SER A 15 -12.85 -6.32 -5.10
N ASN A 16 -13.72 -5.72 -5.90
CA ASN A 16 -14.98 -6.35 -6.28
C ASN A 16 -14.95 -6.91 -7.70
N THR A 17 -13.80 -6.90 -8.35
CA THR A 17 -13.63 -7.43 -9.70
C THR A 17 -12.22 -7.98 -9.85
N ALA A 18 -12.02 -8.88 -10.80
CA ALA A 18 -10.69 -9.33 -11.15
C ALA A 18 -10.01 -8.22 -11.95
N VAL A 19 -8.83 -7.80 -11.52
CA VAL A 19 -8.11 -6.70 -12.17
C VAL A 19 -6.97 -7.29 -12.97
N GLU A 20 -7.24 -7.65 -14.22
CA GLU A 20 -6.25 -8.26 -15.09
C GLU A 20 -5.24 -7.25 -15.63
N ASN A 21 -5.68 -6.01 -15.82
CA ASN A 21 -4.84 -4.94 -16.35
C ASN A 21 -4.85 -3.76 -15.38
N PRO A 22 -3.97 -3.79 -14.36
CA PRO A 22 -3.92 -2.73 -13.35
C PRO A 22 -3.65 -1.35 -13.95
N ARG A 23 -4.23 -0.33 -13.33
CA ARG A 23 -4.02 1.06 -13.74
C ARG A 23 -3.77 1.93 -12.52
N ILE A 24 -3.09 3.04 -12.74
CA ILE A 24 -2.88 4.03 -11.71
C ILE A 24 -4.21 4.79 -11.52
N LEU A 25 -4.77 4.70 -10.33
CA LEU A 25 -5.99 5.42 -10.01
C LEU A 25 -5.62 6.80 -9.48
N VAL A 26 -6.10 7.84 -10.18
CA VAL A 26 -5.75 9.23 -9.86
C VAL A 26 -6.95 10.04 -9.42
N ASN A 27 -8.08 9.38 -9.13
CA ASN A 27 -9.27 10.08 -8.67
C ASN A 27 -9.68 9.55 -7.29
N GLY A 28 -10.58 10.26 -6.62
CA GLY A 28 -11.01 9.91 -5.30
C GLY A 28 -10.14 10.56 -4.23
N HIS A 29 -10.00 9.89 -3.11
CA HIS A 29 -9.27 10.44 -1.97
C HIS A 29 -7.78 10.20 -2.10
N TYR A 30 -6.98 11.12 -1.57
CA TYR A 30 -5.56 10.88 -1.40
C TYR A 30 -5.38 9.74 -0.40
N LYS A 31 -4.43 8.85 -0.68
CA LYS A 31 -4.19 7.66 0.14
C LYS A 31 -2.80 7.73 0.77
N ASP A 32 -2.48 6.71 1.59
CA ASP A 32 -1.26 6.68 2.39
C ASP A 32 0.01 6.98 1.60
N PHE A 33 0.11 6.43 0.39
CA PHE A 33 1.30 6.59 -0.45
C PHE A 33 0.97 7.30 -1.77
N GLY A 34 -0.15 8.03 -1.80
CA GLY A 34 -0.56 8.78 -2.97
C GLY A 34 -1.33 7.95 -3.97
N TYR A 35 -1.41 8.42 -5.19
CA TYR A 35 -2.10 7.72 -6.27
C TYR A 35 -1.29 6.51 -6.71
N GLY A 36 -1.98 5.43 -7.02
CA GLY A 36 -1.32 4.22 -7.46
C GLY A 36 -2.24 3.03 -7.48
N PHE A 37 -1.67 1.89 -7.79
CA PHE A 37 -2.34 0.60 -7.70
C PHE A 37 -1.83 -0.09 -6.43
N TYR A 38 -2.75 -0.33 -5.50
CA TYR A 38 -2.42 -0.80 -4.15
C TYR A 38 -2.51 -2.31 -4.03
N CYS A 39 -1.40 -2.94 -3.67
CA CYS A 39 -1.29 -4.37 -3.44
C CYS A 39 -0.73 -4.66 -2.06
N THR A 40 -0.70 -5.93 -1.70
CA THR A 40 -0.08 -6.41 -0.46
C THR A 40 0.56 -7.77 -0.71
N ASN A 41 1.58 -8.10 0.05
CA ASN A 41 2.13 -9.44 0.05
C ASN A 41 1.47 -10.33 1.14
N ILE A 42 0.52 -9.77 1.88
CA ILE A 42 -0.21 -10.49 2.92
C ILE A 42 -1.60 -10.85 2.39
N GLU A 43 -1.76 -12.09 1.96
CA GLU A 43 -3.02 -12.54 1.35
C GLU A 43 -4.23 -12.24 2.23
N LYS A 44 -4.11 -12.47 3.52
CA LYS A 44 -5.19 -12.22 4.47
C LYS A 44 -5.63 -10.75 4.44
N GLN A 45 -4.71 -9.83 4.26
CA GLN A 45 -5.02 -8.41 4.17
C GLN A 45 -5.80 -8.10 2.90
N ALA A 46 -5.43 -8.71 1.78
CA ALA A 46 -6.15 -8.54 0.52
C ALA A 46 -7.58 -9.09 0.63
N LYS A 47 -7.74 -10.23 1.28
CA LYS A 47 -9.07 -10.80 1.51
C LYS A 47 -9.93 -9.85 2.33
N ARG A 48 -9.34 -9.23 3.36
CA ARG A 48 -10.06 -8.27 4.19
C ARG A 48 -10.49 -7.05 3.36
N TRP A 49 -9.61 -6.55 2.50
CA TRP A 49 -9.96 -5.44 1.61
C TRP A 49 -11.13 -5.81 0.69
N ALA A 50 -11.08 -7.02 0.11
CA ALA A 50 -12.12 -7.48 -0.81
C ALA A 50 -13.48 -7.58 -0.09
N LEU A 51 -13.48 -8.04 1.15
CA LEU A 51 -14.71 -8.24 1.90
C LEU A 51 -15.39 -6.92 2.30
N THR A 52 -14.68 -5.79 2.24
CA THR A 52 -15.28 -4.49 2.56
C THR A 52 -15.91 -3.83 1.33
N ARG A 53 -15.81 -4.44 0.16
CA ARG A 53 -16.35 -3.85 -1.07
C ARG A 53 -17.78 -4.30 -1.30
N HIS A 54 -18.55 -3.48 -2.03
CA HIS A 54 -19.89 -3.85 -2.45
C HIS A 54 -19.79 -4.83 -3.62
N GLY A 55 -20.73 -5.78 -3.68
CA GLY A 55 -20.76 -6.78 -4.73
C GLY A 55 -19.87 -7.97 -4.37
N ASP A 56 -19.25 -8.55 -5.38
CA ASP A 56 -18.37 -9.70 -5.17
C ASP A 56 -17.13 -9.30 -4.39
N SER A 57 -16.55 -10.29 -3.70
CA SER A 57 -15.27 -10.10 -2.99
C SER A 57 -14.23 -10.91 -3.74
N ILE A 58 -13.32 -10.24 -4.40
CA ILE A 58 -12.36 -10.88 -5.31
C ILE A 58 -10.95 -10.49 -4.93
N VAL A 59 -10.06 -11.49 -4.87
CA VAL A 59 -8.63 -11.26 -4.69
C VAL A 59 -7.93 -11.62 -5.98
N SER A 60 -7.25 -10.65 -6.58
CA SER A 60 -6.42 -10.85 -7.76
C SER A 60 -4.99 -11.10 -7.33
N ARG A 61 -4.31 -12.02 -8.02
CA ARG A 61 -2.92 -12.40 -7.72
C ARG A 61 -2.01 -12.01 -8.85
N TYR A 62 -0.83 -11.53 -8.48
CA TYR A 62 0.17 -11.07 -9.46
C TYR A 62 1.53 -11.62 -9.08
N GLN A 63 2.31 -11.95 -10.09
CA GLN A 63 3.72 -12.24 -9.91
C GLN A 63 4.47 -10.92 -10.04
N TYR A 64 5.16 -10.51 -9.00
CA TYR A 64 5.96 -9.29 -8.99
C TYR A 64 7.43 -9.65 -9.15
N THR A 65 8.10 -9.04 -10.12
CA THR A 65 9.54 -9.21 -10.34
C THR A 65 10.19 -7.84 -10.19
N SER A 66 11.05 -7.69 -9.20
CA SER A 66 11.67 -6.39 -8.93
C SER A 66 12.53 -5.93 -10.10
N ASN A 67 12.64 -4.61 -10.24
CA ASN A 67 13.45 -3.98 -11.28
C ASN A 67 14.33 -2.92 -10.61
N ALA A 68 15.64 -3.15 -10.64
CA ALA A 68 16.60 -2.30 -9.95
C ALA A 68 16.67 -0.87 -10.52
N GLN A 69 16.07 -0.64 -11.69
CA GLN A 69 16.08 0.70 -12.28
C GLN A 69 14.93 1.56 -11.78
N LEU A 70 13.98 0.98 -11.07
CA LEU A 70 12.87 1.74 -10.53
C LEU A 70 13.27 2.43 -9.24
N LYS A 71 12.64 3.58 -8.98
CA LYS A 71 12.88 4.35 -7.77
C LYS A 71 11.90 3.86 -6.72
N ILE A 72 12.41 3.17 -5.71
CA ILE A 72 11.60 2.49 -4.71
C ILE A 72 11.85 3.08 -3.32
N CYS A 73 10.77 3.36 -2.60
CA CYS A 73 10.81 3.80 -1.21
C CYS A 73 10.24 2.68 -0.34
N GLN A 74 11.01 2.26 0.66
CA GLN A 74 10.59 1.16 1.53
C GLN A 74 10.64 1.59 2.99
N PHE A 75 9.54 1.29 3.69
CA PHE A 75 9.46 1.49 5.14
C PHE A 75 9.26 0.13 5.77
N SER A 76 10.23 -0.35 6.54
CA SER A 76 10.10 -1.66 7.18
C SER A 76 9.15 -1.62 8.38
N GLU A 77 8.94 -0.45 8.95
CA GLU A 77 8.06 -0.27 10.10
C GLU A 77 7.54 1.16 10.16
N MET A 78 6.63 1.42 11.07
CA MET A 78 6.10 2.78 11.29
C MET A 78 7.15 3.61 12.00
N THR A 79 7.79 4.51 11.26
CA THR A 79 8.81 5.43 11.77
C THR A 79 8.31 6.85 11.61
N GLU A 80 9.09 7.81 12.10
CA GLU A 80 8.80 9.23 11.87
C GLU A 80 8.77 9.54 10.38
N GLU A 81 9.70 8.96 9.62
CA GLU A 81 9.76 9.15 8.17
C GLU A 81 8.50 8.59 7.50
N TRP A 82 8.04 7.42 7.94
CA TRP A 82 6.79 6.85 7.45
C TRP A 82 5.60 7.77 7.74
N LEU A 83 5.51 8.25 8.98
CA LEU A 83 4.41 9.13 9.38
C LEU A 83 4.40 10.41 8.54
N GLN A 84 5.56 11.03 8.38
CA GLN A 84 5.69 12.25 7.58
C GLN A 84 5.27 12.00 6.13
N PHE A 85 5.71 10.89 5.57
CA PHE A 85 5.38 10.53 4.19
C PHE A 85 3.87 10.34 4.02
N VAL A 86 3.23 9.61 4.94
CA VAL A 86 1.78 9.38 4.90
C VAL A 86 1.02 10.71 5.01
N VAL A 87 1.43 11.57 5.94
CA VAL A 87 0.80 12.88 6.12
C VAL A 87 0.89 13.70 4.85
N GLU A 88 2.07 13.74 4.23
CA GLU A 88 2.26 14.49 2.98
C GLU A 88 1.41 13.94 1.84
N CYS A 89 1.42 12.63 1.66
CA CYS A 89 0.62 12.00 0.60
C CYS A 89 -0.86 12.24 0.80
N ARG A 90 -1.34 12.08 2.03
CA ARG A 90 -2.76 12.32 2.34
C ARG A 90 -3.14 13.78 2.19
N SER A 91 -2.17 14.68 2.26
CA SER A 91 -2.38 16.12 2.06
C SER A 91 -2.29 16.52 0.58
N GLY A 92 -2.02 15.57 -0.30
CA GLY A 92 -1.96 15.82 -1.73
C GLY A 92 -0.59 16.18 -2.26
N ILE A 93 0.46 16.05 -1.45
CA ILE A 93 1.82 16.31 -1.91
C ILE A 93 2.29 15.10 -2.71
N GLU A 94 2.72 15.35 -3.95
CA GLU A 94 3.17 14.28 -4.83
C GLU A 94 4.63 13.92 -4.57
N HIS A 95 4.96 12.67 -4.86
CA HIS A 95 6.34 12.18 -4.80
C HIS A 95 6.71 11.59 -6.16
N ASP A 96 7.98 11.31 -6.38
CA ASP A 96 8.44 10.77 -7.65
C ASP A 96 8.91 9.32 -7.60
N TYR A 97 8.50 8.57 -6.57
CA TYR A 97 8.83 7.15 -6.50
C TYR A 97 7.95 6.34 -7.46
N ASP A 98 8.53 5.29 -8.00
CA ASP A 98 7.79 4.34 -8.83
C ASP A 98 7.00 3.38 -7.97
N ILE A 99 7.60 2.92 -6.87
CA ILE A 99 6.97 1.99 -5.94
C ILE A 99 7.23 2.49 -4.52
N VAL A 100 6.20 2.45 -3.70
CA VAL A 100 6.33 2.73 -2.26
C VAL A 100 5.75 1.53 -1.52
N GLU A 101 6.49 1.01 -0.54
CA GLU A 101 5.96 -0.07 0.27
C GLU A 101 6.22 0.17 1.75
N GLY A 102 5.33 -0.31 2.58
CA GLY A 102 5.45 -0.14 4.02
C GLY A 102 4.14 -0.41 4.74
N PRO A 103 4.12 -0.15 6.05
CA PRO A 103 2.91 -0.34 6.85
C PRO A 103 1.76 0.52 6.35
N MET A 104 0.56 0.02 6.55
CA MET A 104 -0.67 0.67 6.16
C MET A 104 -1.22 1.46 7.34
N ALA A 105 -1.74 2.65 7.08
CA ALA A 105 -2.53 3.37 8.07
C ALA A 105 -3.98 2.92 7.88
N ASP A 106 -4.38 1.87 8.60
CA ASP A 106 -5.77 1.39 8.55
C ASP A 106 -6.71 2.45 9.16
N ASP A 107 -8.00 2.19 9.15
CA ASP A 107 -8.98 3.19 9.59
C ASP A 107 -8.68 3.74 10.98
N GLN A 108 -8.32 2.88 11.91
CA GLN A 108 -8.04 3.32 13.28
C GLN A 108 -6.72 4.08 13.36
N ILE A 109 -5.69 3.60 12.69
CA ILE A 109 -4.40 4.29 12.67
C ILE A 109 -4.58 5.64 11.95
N TRP A 110 -5.40 5.66 10.90
CA TRP A 110 -5.64 6.90 10.19
C TRP A 110 -6.36 7.92 11.09
N ASP A 111 -7.29 7.48 11.92
CA ASP A 111 -7.94 8.37 12.88
C ASP A 111 -6.90 9.00 13.81
N TYR A 112 -5.92 8.23 14.27
CA TYR A 112 -4.85 8.76 15.11
C TYR A 112 -3.95 9.74 14.35
N VAL A 113 -3.69 9.46 13.06
CA VAL A 113 -2.92 10.37 12.21
C VAL A 113 -3.66 11.70 12.06
N GLU A 114 -4.97 11.64 11.80
CA GLU A 114 -5.79 12.86 11.69
C GLU A 114 -5.79 13.65 12.99
N ASP A 115 -5.92 12.98 14.12
CA ASP A 115 -5.90 13.63 15.42
C ASP A 115 -4.55 14.30 15.69
N TYR A 116 -3.47 13.64 15.29
CA TYR A 116 -2.14 14.22 15.39
C TYR A 116 -2.01 15.46 14.49
N MET A 117 -2.45 15.34 13.23
CA MET A 117 -2.40 16.47 12.30
C MET A 117 -3.22 17.66 12.77
N ALA A 118 -4.35 17.40 13.42
CA ALA A 118 -5.23 18.44 13.94
C ALA A 118 -4.77 19.00 15.29
N GLY A 119 -3.68 18.49 15.83
CA GLY A 119 -3.17 18.94 17.13
C GLY A 119 -3.96 18.43 18.32
N LYS A 120 -4.83 17.44 18.13
CA LYS A 120 -5.64 16.90 19.22
C LYS A 120 -4.86 15.95 20.12
N ILE A 121 -3.82 15.31 19.58
CA ILE A 121 -2.93 14.46 20.37
C ILE A 121 -1.49 14.81 20.01
N SER A 122 -0.57 14.54 20.95
CA SER A 122 0.84 14.78 20.74
C SER A 122 1.45 13.65 19.89
N LYS A 123 2.65 13.87 19.36
CA LYS A 123 3.37 12.85 18.65
C LYS A 123 3.65 11.65 19.57
N ALA A 124 4.01 11.92 20.82
CA ALA A 124 4.26 10.85 21.78
C ALA A 124 3.01 10.00 22.01
N ALA A 125 1.83 10.66 22.14
CA ALA A 125 0.57 9.93 22.29
C ALA A 125 0.27 9.08 21.06
N PHE A 126 0.52 9.62 19.85
CA PHE A 126 0.32 8.87 18.62
C PHE A 126 1.12 7.57 18.65
N TRP A 127 2.41 7.63 18.97
CA TRP A 127 3.24 6.43 18.98
C TRP A 127 2.79 5.41 20.02
N GLU A 128 2.29 5.86 21.17
CA GLU A 128 1.74 4.94 22.17
C GLU A 128 0.50 4.23 21.65
N LEU A 129 -0.36 4.95 20.93
CA LEU A 129 -1.61 4.39 20.44
C LEU A 129 -1.41 3.36 19.35
N VAL A 130 -0.38 3.49 18.51
CA VAL A 130 -0.19 2.60 17.38
C VAL A 130 0.71 1.39 17.66
N LYS A 131 1.43 1.37 18.80
CA LYS A 131 2.44 0.34 19.03
C LYS A 131 1.90 -1.07 19.17
N PHE A 132 0.62 -1.24 19.43
CA PHE A 132 0.02 -2.56 19.57
C PHE A 132 -0.79 -2.98 18.36
N LYS A 133 -0.63 -2.30 17.23
CA LYS A 133 -1.39 -2.64 16.03
C LYS A 133 -0.76 -3.83 15.32
N TYR A 134 -1.62 -4.57 14.59
CA TYR A 134 -1.14 -5.69 13.79
C TYR A 134 -0.21 -5.20 12.70
N PRO A 135 0.83 -5.98 12.39
CA PRO A 135 1.66 -5.67 11.23
C PRO A 135 0.81 -5.70 9.96
N THR A 136 0.94 -4.66 9.16
CA THR A 136 0.34 -4.59 7.84
C THR A 136 1.43 -4.24 6.84
N HIS A 137 1.17 -4.50 5.56
CA HIS A 137 2.14 -4.13 4.52
C HIS A 137 1.38 -3.87 3.23
N GLN A 138 1.72 -2.78 2.57
CA GLN A 138 1.16 -2.48 1.26
C GLN A 138 2.30 -2.15 0.31
N ILE A 139 2.11 -2.50 -0.95
CA ILE A 139 3.06 -2.25 -2.02
C ILE A 139 2.27 -1.49 -3.08
N VAL A 140 2.66 -0.24 -3.32
CA VAL A 140 1.89 0.65 -4.17
C VAL A 140 2.70 0.96 -5.43
N PHE A 141 2.11 0.67 -6.58
CA PHE A 141 2.72 0.91 -7.88
C PHE A 141 2.21 2.27 -8.36
N CYS A 142 3.11 3.26 -8.41
CA CYS A 142 2.74 4.65 -8.58
C CYS A 142 2.93 5.18 -10.00
N THR A 143 3.58 4.41 -10.86
CA THR A 143 3.85 4.83 -12.25
C THR A 143 3.53 3.70 -13.22
N GLU A 144 3.34 4.06 -14.50
CA GLU A 144 3.07 3.06 -15.53
C GLU A 144 4.22 2.06 -15.64
N ARG A 145 5.47 2.53 -15.56
CA ARG A 145 6.61 1.60 -15.66
C ARG A 145 6.71 0.69 -14.44
N ALA A 146 6.19 1.12 -13.29
CA ALA A 146 6.14 0.25 -12.12
C ALA A 146 5.14 -0.89 -12.35
N LEU A 147 4.03 -0.62 -13.03
CA LEU A 147 3.04 -1.65 -13.32
C LEU A 147 3.58 -2.73 -14.24
N GLU A 148 4.64 -2.47 -15.00
CA GLU A 148 5.26 -3.48 -15.84
C GLU A 148 5.96 -4.57 -15.05
N THR A 149 6.16 -4.37 -13.76
CA THR A 149 6.82 -5.37 -12.90
C THR A 149 5.86 -6.42 -12.38
N ILE A 150 4.56 -6.28 -12.59
CA ILE A 150 3.58 -7.25 -12.10
C ILE A 150 2.82 -7.87 -13.27
N HIS A 151 2.52 -9.17 -13.12
CA HIS A 151 1.82 -9.94 -14.13
C HIS A 151 0.70 -10.71 -13.48
N PHE A 152 -0.50 -10.55 -14.01
CA PHE A 152 -1.70 -11.19 -13.48
C PHE A 152 -1.60 -12.70 -13.59
N GLU A 153 -1.88 -13.41 -12.49
CA GLU A 153 -1.86 -14.87 -12.48
C GLU A 153 -3.23 -15.49 -12.33
N GLY A 154 -4.16 -14.79 -11.80
CA GLY A 154 -5.49 -15.32 -11.57
C GLY A 154 -6.20 -14.58 -10.48
N SER A 155 -7.43 -14.98 -10.20
CA SER A 155 -8.22 -14.36 -9.13
C SER A 155 -9.08 -15.41 -8.46
N ASP A 156 -9.51 -15.10 -7.23
CA ASP A 156 -10.37 -15.96 -6.44
C ASP A 156 -11.56 -15.14 -5.96
N ILE A 157 -12.75 -15.74 -6.05
CA ILE A 157 -13.96 -15.17 -5.48
C ILE A 157 -14.11 -15.76 -4.08
N LEU A 158 -14.32 -14.91 -3.09
CA LEU A 158 -14.43 -15.35 -1.69
C LEU A 158 -15.87 -15.73 -1.33
#